data_b6814f2d10bada414fc084c35e98066f
#
_entry.id   b6814f2d10bada414fc084c35e98066f
#
_cell.length_a   1.000
_cell.length_b   1.000
_cell.length_c   1.000
_cell.angle_alpha   90.00
_cell.angle_beta   90.00
_cell.angle_gamma   90.00
#
_symmetry.space_group_name_H-M   'P 1'
#
loop_
_entity.id
_entity.type
_entity.pdbx_description
1 polymer ?
#
loop_
_entity_poly.entity_id
_entity_poly.type
_entity_poly.pdbx_seq_one_letter_code
_entity_poly.pdbx_strand_id
1 'polypeptide(L)'
;MFNFKSFLSITFLSLVVVLFLHANTAHSAEKDPVVASVTQVNINTADAETIASTLKGIGLKKAQAIVEYRENFGPFHDVEELLEVKGIGKSTLEKNVNKMLVE
;
A
#
# COMPACT_ATOMS: atom_id res chain seq x y z
N MET A 1 26.25 26.28 55.60
CA MET A 1 26.42 24.83 55.52
C MET A 1 25.70 24.30 54.29
N PHE A 2 26.44 23.74 53.41
CA PHE A 2 25.94 23.35 52.14
C PHE A 2 25.19 22.02 52.27
N ASN A 3 23.93 22.00 51.89
CA ASN A 3 23.16 20.78 52.03
C ASN A 3 23.27 19.98 50.73
N PHE A 4 24.15 19.05 50.78
CA PHE A 4 24.43 18.15 49.63
C PHE A 4 23.19 17.33 49.22
N LYS A 5 22.26 17.14 50.14
CA LYS A 5 21.04 16.39 49.85
C LYS A 5 20.07 17.13 48.90
N SER A 6 20.17 18.45 48.89
CA SER A 6 19.31 19.26 48.05
C SER A 6 19.80 19.27 46.60
N PHE A 7 21.09 19.05 46.42
CA PHE A 7 21.68 19.06 45.08
C PHE A 7 21.36 17.79 44.32
N LEU A 8 21.21 16.69 45.05
CA LEU A 8 20.94 15.41 44.39
C LEU A 8 19.50 15.32 43.87
N SER A 9 18.62 16.06 44.52
CA SER A 9 17.19 16.04 44.15
C SER A 9 16.92 16.79 42.84
N ILE A 10 17.68 17.82 42.60
CA ILE A 10 17.50 18.65 41.40
C ILE A 10 18.04 17.97 40.17
N THR A 11 19.14 17.25 40.33
CA THR A 11 19.72 16.51 39.20
C THR A 11 18.90 15.30 38.79
N PHE A 12 18.19 14.71 39.76
CA PHE A 12 17.35 13.56 39.44
C PHE A 12 16.08 13.98 38.70
N LEU A 13 15.52 15.14 39.00
CA LEU A 13 14.35 15.65 38.33
C LEU A 13 14.65 16.03 36.90
N SER A 14 15.83 16.52 36.67
CA SER A 14 16.26 16.88 35.32
C SER A 14 16.43 15.68 34.41
N LEU A 15 16.86 14.56 34.95
CA LEU A 15 17.07 13.34 34.17
C LEU A 15 15.76 12.69 33.78
N VAL A 16 14.75 12.79 34.62
CA VAL A 16 13.43 12.21 34.35
C VAL A 16 12.72 12.98 33.24
N VAL A 17 12.91 14.29 33.18
CA VAL A 17 12.27 15.10 32.14
C VAL A 17 12.87 14.81 30.76
N VAL A 18 14.15 14.52 30.71
CA VAL A 18 14.79 14.20 29.43
C VAL A 18 14.35 12.84 28.91
N LEU A 19 14.05 11.91 29.80
CA LEU A 19 13.61 10.60 29.38
C LEU A 19 12.18 10.61 28.84
N PHE A 20 11.37 11.58 29.26
CA PHE A 20 10.02 11.63 28.77
C PHE A 20 9.88 12.27 27.38
N LEU A 21 10.88 12.98 26.96
CA LEU A 21 10.84 13.61 25.64
C LEU A 21 11.18 12.68 24.49
N HIS A 22 11.64 11.49 24.78
CA HIS A 22 12.03 10.58 23.72
C HIS A 22 10.96 9.54 23.36
N ALA A 23 9.85 9.61 24.03
CA ALA A 23 8.84 8.59 23.85
C ALA A 23 7.83 8.87 22.75
N ASN A 24 8.05 9.98 22.07
CA ASN A 24 7.03 10.37 21.19
C ASN A 24 7.26 10.21 19.78
N THR A 25 8.15 9.41 19.40
CA THR A 25 8.38 9.36 18.01
C THR A 25 7.74 8.21 17.39
N ALA A 26 6.81 7.71 18.02
CA ALA A 26 6.26 6.72 17.37
C ALA A 26 5.26 7.10 16.48
N HIS A 27 5.05 7.17 15.57
CA HIS A 27 4.58 7.29 14.74
C HIS A 27 3.64 7.10 14.20
N SER A 28 3.25 7.16 13.87
CA SER A 28 2.26 7.07 13.45
C SER A 28 1.77 7.05 12.36
N ALA A 29 2.26 7.23 11.77
CA ALA A 29 1.98 7.47 10.70
C ALA A 29 1.06 6.74 10.04
N GLU A 30 0.78 5.82 10.30
CA GLU A 30 0.23 5.12 9.58
C GLU A 30 -1.00 5.08 9.42
N LYS A 31 -1.70 5.44 9.84
CA LYS A 31 -2.84 5.35 9.73
C LYS A 31 -3.49 6.34 9.27
N ASP A 32 -3.22 6.89 8.31
CA ASP A 32 -3.98 7.77 7.70
C ASP A 32 -5.27 7.23 7.50
N PRO A 33 -6.23 7.88 7.86
CA PRO A 33 -7.49 7.55 7.65
C PRO A 33 -7.74 7.38 6.29
N VAL A 34 -8.01 6.39 5.93
CA VAL A 34 -8.26 6.12 4.79
C VAL A 34 -9.35 6.70 4.24
N VAL A 35 -9.16 7.67 3.69
CA VAL A 35 -9.97 8.09 2.72
C VAL A 35 -10.09 6.96 1.83
N ALA A 36 -11.21 6.57 1.57
CA ALA A 36 -11.42 5.50 0.72
C ALA A 36 -10.79 5.74 -0.59
N SER A 37 -9.59 5.61 -0.65
CA SER A 37 -8.91 5.70 -1.90
C SER A 37 -9.19 4.41 -2.62
N VAL A 38 -9.72 4.51 -3.74
CA VAL A 38 -9.85 3.37 -4.61
C VAL A 38 -8.44 2.90 -4.89
N THR A 39 -8.13 1.75 -4.43
CA THR A 39 -6.83 1.17 -4.73
C THR A 39 -6.83 0.79 -6.20
N GLN A 40 -5.97 1.39 -6.93
CA GLN A 40 -5.79 1.08 -8.34
C GLN A 40 -4.55 0.24 -8.56
N VAL A 41 -4.58 -0.59 -9.60
CA VAL A 41 -3.46 -1.42 -9.96
C VAL A 41 -3.06 -1.13 -11.41
N ASN A 42 -1.77 -0.96 -11.65
CA ASN A 42 -1.27 -0.80 -13.01
C ASN A 42 -1.05 -2.20 -13.59
N ILE A 43 -1.86 -2.57 -14.56
CA ILE A 43 -1.84 -3.90 -15.15
C ILE A 43 -0.57 -4.18 -15.95
N ASN A 44 0.19 -3.17 -16.31
CA ASN A 44 1.45 -3.33 -17.04
C ASN A 44 2.64 -3.63 -16.12
N THR A 45 2.57 -3.27 -14.85
CA THR A 45 3.70 -3.39 -13.94
C THR A 45 3.44 -4.27 -12.73
N ALA A 46 2.19 -4.44 -12.32
CA ALA A 46 1.87 -5.21 -11.13
C ALA A 46 2.12 -6.71 -11.33
N ASP A 47 2.40 -7.41 -10.25
CA ASP A 47 2.51 -8.86 -10.30
C ASP A 47 1.12 -9.52 -10.21
N ALA A 48 1.06 -10.79 -10.48
CA ALA A 48 -0.20 -11.52 -10.51
C ALA A 48 -0.95 -11.49 -9.18
N GLU A 49 -0.23 -11.57 -8.07
CA GLU A 49 -0.83 -11.53 -6.75
C GLU A 49 -1.48 -10.18 -6.46
N THR A 50 -0.84 -9.12 -6.82
CA THR A 50 -1.37 -7.76 -6.65
C THR A 50 -2.60 -7.55 -7.53
N ILE A 51 -2.56 -8.00 -8.76
CA ILE A 51 -3.71 -7.92 -9.66
C ILE A 51 -4.89 -8.71 -9.09
N ALA A 52 -4.64 -9.94 -8.67
CA ALA A 52 -5.68 -10.81 -8.12
C ALA A 52 -6.32 -10.25 -6.85
N SER A 53 -5.53 -9.62 -5.99
CA SER A 53 -6.03 -9.06 -4.75
C SER A 53 -6.77 -7.73 -4.92
N THR A 54 -6.44 -6.99 -5.96
CA THR A 54 -7.03 -5.67 -6.19
C THR A 54 -8.31 -5.74 -7.04
N LEU A 55 -8.34 -6.59 -8.03
CA LEU A 55 -9.45 -6.66 -8.96
C LEU A 55 -10.48 -7.71 -8.55
N LYS A 56 -11.76 -7.37 -8.78
CA LYS A 56 -12.84 -8.27 -8.43
C LYS A 56 -13.08 -9.29 -9.53
N GLY A 57 -13.26 -10.54 -9.14
CA GLY A 57 -13.55 -11.61 -10.09
C GLY A 57 -12.35 -12.07 -10.90
N ILE A 58 -11.17 -11.60 -10.56
CA ILE A 58 -9.94 -12.03 -11.19
C ILE A 58 -9.14 -12.77 -10.15
N GLY A 59 -9.16 -14.08 -10.24
CA GLY A 59 -8.34 -14.90 -9.37
C GLY A 59 -6.91 -14.98 -9.88
N LEU A 60 -6.08 -15.70 -9.15
CA LEU A 60 -4.66 -15.80 -9.48
C LEU A 60 -4.41 -16.34 -10.89
N LYS A 61 -5.19 -17.29 -11.34
CA LYS A 61 -5.02 -17.83 -12.70
C LYS A 61 -5.24 -16.79 -13.78
N LYS A 62 -6.29 -15.99 -13.64
CA LYS A 62 -6.57 -14.93 -14.61
C LYS A 62 -5.55 -13.81 -14.52
N ALA A 63 -5.09 -13.52 -13.31
CA ALA A 63 -4.02 -12.55 -13.10
C ALA A 63 -2.71 -13.00 -13.76
N GLN A 64 -2.38 -14.27 -13.65
CA GLN A 64 -1.23 -14.85 -14.32
C GLN A 64 -1.38 -14.75 -15.85
N ALA A 65 -2.59 -14.96 -16.37
CA ALA A 65 -2.85 -14.82 -17.79
C ALA A 65 -2.65 -13.38 -18.28
N ILE A 66 -2.98 -12.39 -17.44
CA ILE A 66 -2.72 -10.98 -17.76
C ILE A 66 -1.22 -10.73 -17.85
N VAL A 67 -0.45 -11.19 -16.87
CA VAL A 67 0.99 -11.04 -16.84
C VAL A 67 1.62 -11.73 -18.07
N GLU A 68 1.19 -12.92 -18.36
CA GLU A 68 1.68 -13.69 -19.50
C GLU A 68 1.36 -12.99 -20.83
N TYR A 69 0.19 -12.43 -20.95
CA TYR A 69 -0.21 -11.70 -22.16
C TYR A 69 0.71 -10.50 -22.39
N ARG A 70 0.95 -9.68 -21.36
CA ARG A 70 1.81 -8.51 -21.53
C ARG A 70 3.27 -8.87 -21.83
N GLU A 71 3.72 -10.01 -21.33
CA GLU A 71 5.08 -10.47 -21.60
C GLU A 71 5.22 -10.99 -23.04
N ASN A 72 4.18 -11.59 -23.58
CA ASN A 72 4.21 -12.16 -24.91
C ASN A 72 3.85 -11.16 -26.01
N PHE A 73 2.95 -10.24 -25.72
CA PHE A 73 2.41 -9.33 -26.73
C PHE A 73 2.72 -7.86 -26.48
N GLY A 74 3.39 -7.56 -25.39
CA GLY A 74 3.72 -6.19 -25.03
C GLY A 74 2.71 -5.58 -24.06
N PRO A 75 2.99 -4.37 -23.57
CA PRO A 75 2.14 -3.73 -22.60
C PRO A 75 0.75 -3.43 -23.15
N PHE A 76 -0.22 -3.37 -22.28
CA PHE A 76 -1.56 -2.97 -22.64
C PHE A 76 -1.58 -1.46 -22.90
N HIS A 77 -2.28 -1.03 -23.92
CA HIS A 77 -2.42 0.39 -24.26
C HIS A 77 -3.71 0.98 -23.72
N ASP A 78 -4.72 0.17 -23.49
CA ASP A 78 -5.94 0.56 -22.82
C ASP A 78 -6.53 -0.63 -22.08
N VAL A 79 -7.49 -0.36 -21.20
CA VAL A 79 -8.07 -1.42 -20.36
C VAL A 79 -8.92 -2.40 -21.16
N GLU A 80 -9.45 -1.97 -22.29
CA GLU A 80 -10.26 -2.82 -23.15
C GLU A 80 -9.43 -3.96 -23.76
N GLU A 81 -8.14 -3.80 -23.87
CA GLU A 81 -7.28 -4.88 -24.36
C GLU A 81 -7.29 -6.10 -23.43
N LEU A 82 -7.71 -5.94 -22.20
CA LEU A 82 -7.85 -7.08 -21.31
C LEU A 82 -8.86 -8.11 -21.80
N LEU A 83 -9.77 -7.71 -22.68
CA LEU A 83 -10.69 -8.65 -23.31
C LEU A 83 -10.00 -9.69 -24.18
N GLU A 84 -8.76 -9.42 -24.60
CA GLU A 84 -7.98 -10.37 -25.37
C GLU A 84 -7.37 -11.44 -24.46
N VAL A 85 -7.36 -11.22 -23.16
CA VAL A 85 -6.81 -12.19 -22.22
C VAL A 85 -7.84 -13.27 -21.92
N LYS A 86 -7.43 -14.51 -22.05
CA LYS A 86 -8.33 -15.63 -21.83
C LYS A 86 -8.91 -15.61 -20.42
N GLY A 87 -10.19 -15.72 -20.31
CA GLY A 87 -10.88 -15.73 -19.03
C GLY A 87 -11.38 -14.37 -18.56
N ILE A 88 -11.07 -13.29 -19.28
CA ILE A 88 -11.56 -11.98 -18.93
C ILE A 88 -12.63 -11.55 -19.90
N GLY A 89 -13.83 -11.43 -19.40
CA GLY A 89 -14.97 -11.01 -20.18
C GLY A 89 -15.35 -9.57 -19.90
N LYS A 90 -16.30 -9.07 -20.66
CA LYS A 90 -16.78 -7.70 -20.56
C LYS A 90 -17.31 -7.37 -19.17
N SER A 91 -18.04 -8.29 -18.57
CA SER A 91 -18.56 -8.10 -17.21
C SER A 91 -17.46 -7.90 -16.19
N THR A 92 -16.41 -8.68 -16.27
CA THR A 92 -15.26 -8.54 -15.36
C THR A 92 -14.54 -7.21 -15.60
N LEU A 93 -14.41 -6.80 -16.84
CA LEU A 93 -13.79 -5.52 -17.19
C LEU A 93 -14.60 -4.36 -16.61
N GLU A 94 -15.89 -4.35 -16.80
CA GLU A 94 -16.76 -3.29 -16.31
C GLU A 94 -16.73 -3.13 -14.79
N LYS A 95 -16.63 -4.24 -14.07
CA LYS A 95 -16.55 -4.22 -12.61
C LYS A 95 -15.27 -3.58 -12.08
N ASN A 96 -14.23 -3.57 -12.89
CA ASN A 96 -12.90 -3.19 -12.45
C ASN A 96 -12.32 -1.96 -13.15
N VAL A 97 -13.07 -1.34 -14.05
CA VAL A 97 -12.54 -0.26 -14.88
C VAL A 97 -11.96 0.90 -14.04
N ASN A 98 -12.56 1.18 -12.89
CA ASN A 98 -12.07 2.24 -12.02
C ASN A 98 -10.88 1.84 -11.15
N LYS A 99 -10.50 0.57 -11.18
CA LYS A 99 -9.42 0.04 -10.37
C LYS A 99 -8.17 -0.26 -11.19
N MET A 100 -8.21 -0.04 -12.48
CA MET A 100 -7.11 -0.37 -13.37
C MET A 100 -6.49 0.85 -13.99
N LEU A 101 -5.17 0.80 -14.12
CA LEU A 101 -4.40 1.80 -14.85
C LEU A 101 -3.57 1.09 -15.91
N VAL A 102 -3.32 1.77 -17.01
CA VAL A 102 -2.41 1.32 -18.06
C VAL A 102 -1.41 2.45 -18.30
N GLU A 103 -0.21 2.30 -17.78
CA GLU A 103 0.86 3.29 -17.91
C GLU A 103 2.17 2.64 -18.36
#